data_fb3419c37d1e932b351a84e76c1453a0
#
_entry.id   fb3419c37d1e932b351a84e76c1453a0
#
_cell.length_a   1.000
_cell.length_b   1.000
_cell.length_c   1.000
_cell.angle_alpha   90.00
_cell.angle_beta   90.00
_cell.angle_gamma   90.00
#
_symmetry.space_group_name_H-M   'P 1'
#
loop_
_entity.id
_entity.type
_entity.pdbx_description
1 polymer ?
#
loop_
_entity_poly.entity_id
_entity_poly.type
_entity_poly.pdbx_seq_one_letter_code
_entity_poly.pdbx_strand_id
1 'polypeptide(L)'
;MSDSKAVKDSSGLYEVERRARHAERPGFRISELQIGPKQQVPWHYHNNIQDTFYVLEGRLRIFVRDPKEEIQLEPGQSYVVRPGRAHLVTNGGETSATFLVLQGIGEYDYVPLVNR
;
A
#
# COMPACT_ATOMS: atom_id res chain seq x y z
N MET A 1 7.12 18.30 -5.76
CA MET A 1 6.82 17.32 -4.70
C MET A 1 8.02 17.12 -3.83
N SER A 2 7.83 17.15 -2.54
CA SER A 2 8.92 16.89 -1.60
C SER A 2 8.66 15.60 -0.84
N ASP A 3 9.72 14.90 -0.52
CA ASP A 3 9.64 13.69 0.26
C ASP A 3 9.77 14.05 1.73
N SER A 4 8.95 13.43 2.54
CA SER A 4 9.13 13.48 3.97
C SER A 4 10.19 12.48 4.37
N LYS A 5 10.63 12.60 5.61
CA LYS A 5 11.56 11.66 6.17
C LYS A 5 10.91 10.28 6.26
N ALA A 6 11.67 9.24 5.99
CA ALA A 6 11.17 7.88 6.11
C ALA A 6 10.77 7.56 7.55
N VAL A 7 9.70 6.82 7.72
CA VAL A 7 9.24 6.39 9.03
C VAL A 7 9.17 4.87 9.07
N LYS A 8 9.18 4.33 10.29
CA LYS A 8 9.12 2.88 10.51
C LYS A 8 7.73 2.40 10.87
N ASP A 9 6.84 3.31 11.24
CA ASP A 9 5.46 3.01 11.57
C ASP A 9 4.57 4.00 10.86
N SER A 10 3.82 3.53 9.86
CA SER A 10 2.93 4.36 9.07
C SER A 10 1.49 4.35 9.56
N SER A 11 1.18 3.58 10.62
CA SER A 11 -0.20 3.33 11.01
C SER A 11 -0.95 4.60 11.43
N GLY A 12 -0.24 5.64 11.87
CA GLY A 12 -0.87 6.90 12.26
C GLY A 12 -0.97 7.92 11.14
N LEU A 13 -0.52 7.59 9.93
CA LEU A 13 -0.45 8.56 8.84
C LEU A 13 -1.68 8.58 7.94
N TYR A 14 -2.54 7.57 8.04
CA TYR A 14 -3.76 7.49 7.26
C TYR A 14 -4.76 6.59 7.97
N GLU A 15 -6.03 6.71 7.61
CA GLU A 15 -7.09 5.95 8.26
C GLU A 15 -7.54 4.79 7.39
N VAL A 16 -7.80 3.66 8.03
CA VAL A 16 -8.38 2.48 7.40
C VAL A 16 -9.50 1.99 8.29
N GLU A 17 -10.40 1.18 7.75
CA GLU A 17 -11.48 0.60 8.53
C GLU A 17 -10.97 -0.47 9.48
N ARG A 18 -9.98 -1.25 9.04
CA ARG A 18 -9.43 -2.34 9.82
C ARG A 18 -8.03 -2.66 9.32
N ARG A 19 -7.16 -3.02 10.24
CA ARG A 19 -5.86 -3.57 9.89
C ARG A 19 -5.52 -4.74 10.78
N ALA A 20 -4.79 -5.71 10.23
CA ALA A 20 -4.32 -6.87 10.97
C ALA A 20 -2.93 -7.22 10.48
N ARG A 21 -2.10 -7.78 11.36
CA ARG A 21 -0.78 -8.25 11.01
C ARG A 21 -0.80 -9.78 11.11
N HIS A 22 -0.61 -10.45 9.97
CA HIS A 22 -0.68 -11.91 9.92
C HIS A 22 0.66 -12.56 10.17
N ALA A 23 1.73 -11.93 9.77
CA ALA A 23 3.08 -12.47 9.96
C ALA A 23 4.08 -11.34 9.98
N GLU A 24 5.11 -11.52 10.79
CA GLU A 24 6.21 -10.57 10.82
C GLU A 24 7.48 -11.28 11.24
N ARG A 25 8.53 -11.10 10.44
CA ARG A 25 9.88 -11.59 10.70
C ARG A 25 10.84 -10.51 10.28
N PRO A 26 12.09 -10.51 10.73
CA PRO A 26 13.04 -9.52 10.25
C PRO A 26 13.06 -9.52 8.71
N GLY A 27 12.81 -8.35 8.12
CA GLY A 27 12.82 -8.18 6.69
C GLY A 27 11.57 -8.60 5.94
N PHE A 28 10.52 -9.02 6.64
CA PHE A 28 9.32 -9.53 5.95
C PHE A 28 8.09 -9.39 6.83
N ARG A 29 6.96 -8.98 6.23
CA ARG A 29 5.69 -8.99 6.95
C ARG A 29 4.50 -9.09 5.98
N ILE A 30 3.40 -9.63 6.49
CA ILE A 30 2.13 -9.70 5.78
C ILE A 30 1.10 -8.97 6.61
N SER A 31 0.48 -7.96 6.03
CA SER A 31 -0.59 -7.20 6.67
C SER A 31 -1.87 -7.35 5.87
N GLU A 32 -2.98 -7.16 6.53
CA GLU A 32 -4.29 -7.11 5.88
C GLU A 32 -4.90 -5.76 6.19
N LEU A 33 -5.38 -5.07 5.17
CA LEU A 33 -6.03 -3.77 5.33
C LEU A 33 -7.43 -3.82 4.73
N GLN A 34 -8.35 -3.09 5.36
CA GLN A 34 -9.66 -2.86 4.78
C GLN A 34 -9.88 -1.37 4.70
N ILE A 35 -10.18 -0.87 3.50
CA ILE A 35 -10.41 0.55 3.28
C ILE A 35 -11.82 0.76 2.72
N GLY A 36 -12.49 1.79 3.25
CA GLY A 36 -13.78 2.19 2.74
C GLY A 36 -13.66 2.94 1.41
N PRO A 37 -14.79 3.24 0.75
CA PRO A 37 -14.75 3.88 -0.57
C PRO A 37 -14.05 5.22 -0.62
N LYS A 38 -13.98 5.93 0.51
CA LYS A 38 -13.36 7.25 0.57
C LYS A 38 -12.02 7.26 1.27
N GLN A 39 -11.51 6.09 1.60
CA GLN A 39 -10.21 5.97 2.26
C GLN A 39 -9.15 5.55 1.26
N GLN A 40 -7.92 5.86 1.58
CA GLN A 40 -6.80 5.53 0.71
C GLN A 40 -5.52 5.46 1.51
N VAL A 41 -4.55 4.70 0.99
CA VAL A 41 -3.17 4.77 1.47
C VAL A 41 -2.50 5.82 0.59
N PRO A 42 -2.15 6.99 1.15
CA PRO A 42 -1.71 8.12 0.33
C PRO A 42 -0.37 7.86 -0.36
N TRP A 43 -0.01 8.74 -1.28
CA TRP A 43 1.23 8.63 -2.05
C TRP A 43 2.43 8.43 -1.14
N HIS A 44 3.18 7.37 -1.42
CA HIS A 44 4.41 7.05 -0.68
C HIS A 44 5.26 6.09 -1.49
N TYR A 45 6.47 5.84 -1.01
CA TYR A 45 7.28 4.75 -1.54
C TYR A 45 8.07 4.13 -0.40
N HIS A 46 8.68 2.99 -0.69
CA HIS A 46 9.56 2.30 0.24
C HIS A 46 10.93 2.18 -0.40
N ASN A 47 12.00 2.38 0.36
CA ASN A 47 13.34 2.25 -0.17
C ASN A 47 13.83 0.82 -0.19
N ASN A 48 13.43 0.04 0.81
CA ASN A 48 14.09 -1.24 1.10
C ASN A 48 13.24 -2.46 0.78
N ILE A 49 11.95 -2.29 0.55
CA ILE A 49 11.04 -3.42 0.37
C ILE A 49 10.16 -3.19 -0.84
N GLN A 50 9.67 -4.29 -1.40
CA GLN A 50 8.58 -4.21 -2.37
C GLN A 50 7.27 -4.52 -1.69
N ASP A 51 6.18 -3.97 -2.23
CA ASP A 51 4.81 -4.28 -1.82
C ASP A 51 4.17 -5.19 -2.86
N THR A 52 3.57 -6.28 -2.40
CA THR A 52 2.69 -7.07 -3.25
C THR A 52 1.29 -6.95 -2.69
N PHE A 53 0.38 -6.42 -3.48
CA PHE A 53 -1.02 -6.26 -3.11
C PHE A 53 -1.81 -7.43 -3.66
N TYR A 54 -2.63 -8.05 -2.81
CA TYR A 54 -3.48 -9.18 -3.21
C TYR A 54 -4.89 -8.92 -2.69
N VAL A 55 -5.87 -8.80 -3.59
CA VAL A 55 -7.23 -8.43 -3.20
C VAL A 55 -8.02 -9.64 -2.74
N LEU A 56 -8.64 -9.52 -1.56
CA LEU A 56 -9.53 -10.54 -1.00
C LEU A 56 -10.97 -10.22 -1.30
N GLU A 57 -11.40 -8.96 -1.12
CA GLU A 57 -12.77 -8.53 -1.36
C GLU A 57 -12.77 -7.11 -1.89
N GLY A 58 -13.79 -6.77 -2.68
CA GLY A 58 -13.89 -5.44 -3.24
C GLY A 58 -12.92 -5.23 -4.39
N ARG A 59 -12.55 -4.00 -4.64
CA ARG A 59 -11.65 -3.64 -5.73
C ARG A 59 -10.63 -2.62 -5.28
N LEU A 60 -9.41 -2.77 -5.76
CA LEU A 60 -8.39 -1.75 -5.56
C LEU A 60 -8.12 -1.02 -6.87
N ARG A 61 -7.75 0.24 -6.73
CA ARG A 61 -7.28 1.04 -7.84
C ARG A 61 -5.98 1.67 -7.39
N ILE A 62 -4.89 1.24 -7.98
CA ILE A 62 -3.56 1.63 -7.56
C ILE A 62 -2.96 2.53 -8.63
N PHE A 63 -2.45 3.68 -8.21
CA PHE A 63 -1.76 4.59 -9.10
C PHE A 63 -0.28 4.54 -8.78
N VAL A 64 0.55 4.43 -9.82
CA VAL A 64 2.00 4.35 -9.65
C VAL A 64 2.68 5.35 -10.58
N ARG A 65 3.93 5.64 -10.29
CA ARG A 65 4.76 6.53 -11.10
C ARG A 65 6.01 5.82 -11.56
N ASP A 66 6.63 6.36 -12.59
CA ASP A 66 7.94 5.96 -13.12
C ASP A 66 7.99 4.51 -13.58
N PRO A 67 7.18 4.08 -14.54
CA PRO A 67 6.27 4.92 -15.33
C PRO A 67 4.94 5.11 -14.66
N LYS A 68 4.20 6.10 -15.11
CA LYS A 68 2.89 6.43 -14.59
C LYS A 68 1.87 5.44 -15.13
N GLU A 69 1.20 4.73 -14.24
CA GLU A 69 0.21 3.71 -14.61
C GLU A 69 -0.91 3.69 -13.58
N GLU A 70 -2.04 3.18 -14.00
CA GLU A 70 -3.18 2.93 -13.15
C GLU A 70 -3.54 1.46 -13.26
N ILE A 71 -3.62 0.79 -12.12
CA ILE A 71 -3.89 -0.65 -12.07
C ILE A 71 -5.18 -0.88 -11.32
N GLN A 72 -6.09 -1.68 -11.88
CA GLN A 72 -7.31 -2.08 -11.19
C GLN A 72 -7.22 -3.56 -10.87
N LEU A 73 -7.53 -3.90 -9.61
CA LEU A 73 -7.46 -5.28 -9.13
C LEU A 73 -8.80 -5.73 -8.60
N GLU A 74 -9.21 -6.91 -9.03
CA GLU A 74 -10.40 -7.62 -8.55
C GLU A 74 -9.97 -8.71 -7.56
N PRO A 75 -10.90 -9.30 -6.79
CA PRO A 75 -10.55 -10.38 -5.87
C PRO A 75 -9.75 -11.48 -6.56
N GLY A 76 -8.67 -11.90 -5.92
CA GLY A 76 -7.78 -12.92 -6.45
C GLY A 76 -6.67 -12.40 -7.34
N GLN A 77 -6.65 -11.10 -7.63
CA GLN A 77 -5.61 -10.49 -8.44
C GLN A 77 -4.57 -9.79 -7.58
N SER A 78 -3.37 -9.69 -8.10
CA SER A 78 -2.25 -9.09 -7.37
C SER A 78 -1.44 -8.17 -8.26
N TYR A 79 -0.66 -7.29 -7.62
CA TYR A 79 0.25 -6.39 -8.31
C TYR A 79 1.45 -6.10 -7.42
N VAL A 80 2.63 -6.07 -8.02
CA VAL A 80 3.89 -5.84 -7.29
C VAL A 80 4.38 -4.42 -7.56
N VAL A 81 4.66 -3.67 -6.50
CA VAL A 81 5.29 -2.37 -6.59
C VAL A 81 6.71 -2.50 -6.06
N ARG A 82 7.69 -2.22 -6.92
CA ARG A 82 9.10 -2.37 -6.59
C ARG A 82 9.58 -1.27 -5.64
N PRO A 83 10.69 -1.50 -4.93
CA PRO A 83 11.27 -0.45 -4.07
C PRO A 83 11.53 0.83 -4.86
N GLY A 84 11.29 1.95 -4.22
CA GLY A 84 11.51 3.26 -4.83
C GLY A 84 10.38 3.77 -5.70
N ARG A 85 9.40 2.95 -6.02
CA ARG A 85 8.33 3.37 -6.90
C ARG A 85 7.18 3.96 -6.11
N ALA A 86 6.87 5.23 -6.36
CA ALA A 86 5.80 5.93 -5.67
C ALA A 86 4.45 5.35 -6.07
N HIS A 87 3.55 5.21 -5.09
CA HIS A 87 2.23 4.65 -5.36
C HIS A 87 1.17 5.19 -4.40
N LEU A 88 -0.08 5.14 -4.85
CA LEU A 88 -1.27 5.56 -4.13
C LEU A 88 -2.26 4.40 -4.24
N VAL A 89 -2.77 3.91 -3.12
CA VAL A 89 -3.72 2.80 -3.11
C VAL A 89 -5.09 3.33 -2.77
N THR A 90 -6.04 3.16 -3.67
CA THR A 90 -7.41 3.64 -3.47
C THR A 90 -8.40 2.49 -3.60
N ASN A 91 -9.62 2.75 -3.14
CA ASN A 91 -10.73 1.83 -3.32
C ASN A 91 -11.31 2.07 -4.72
N GLY A 92 -11.37 1.03 -5.52
CA GLY A 92 -11.87 1.13 -6.90
C GLY A 92 -13.34 0.82 -7.05
N GLY A 93 -14.05 0.57 -5.95
CA GLY A 93 -15.45 0.18 -5.99
C GLY A 93 -16.32 1.05 -5.10
N GLU A 94 -17.51 0.54 -4.80
CA GLU A 94 -18.50 1.26 -3.98
C GLU A 94 -18.66 0.66 -2.60
N THR A 95 -18.01 -0.46 -2.35
CA THR A 95 -18.01 -1.12 -1.04
C THR A 95 -16.60 -1.21 -0.52
N SER A 96 -16.45 -1.64 0.73
CA SER A 96 -15.13 -1.78 1.33
C SER A 96 -14.26 -2.74 0.54
N ALA A 97 -12.97 -2.46 0.49
CA ALA A 97 -11.99 -3.33 -0.16
C ALA A 97 -11.05 -3.89 0.90
N THR A 98 -10.85 -5.21 0.87
CA THR A 98 -9.97 -5.90 1.80
C THR A 98 -8.84 -6.55 0.99
N PHE A 99 -7.62 -6.32 1.42
CA PHE A 99 -6.47 -6.80 0.66
C PHE A 99 -5.29 -7.10 1.56
N LEU A 100 -4.44 -8.00 1.09
CA LEU A 100 -3.17 -8.30 1.76
C LEU A 100 -2.07 -7.45 1.17
N VAL A 101 -1.15 -7.06 2.01
CA VAL A 101 0.09 -6.40 1.60
C VAL A 101 1.24 -7.26 2.09
N LEU A 102 1.96 -7.87 1.14
CA LEU A 102 3.13 -8.68 1.44
C LEU A 102 4.34 -7.78 1.21
N GLN A 103 5.10 -7.55 2.27
CA GLN A 103 6.21 -6.60 2.26
C GLN A 103 7.52 -7.30 2.57
N GLY A 104 8.48 -7.14 1.72
CA GLY A 104 9.82 -7.73 1.88
C GLY A 104 10.59 -7.64 0.57
N ILE A 105 11.79 -8.09 0.54
CA ILE A 105 12.57 -8.50 1.72
C ILE A 105 13.51 -7.34 2.04
N GLY A 106 13.53 -6.93 3.30
CA GLY A 106 14.34 -5.79 3.73
C GLY A 106 13.73 -5.13 4.94
N GLU A 107 14.43 -4.16 5.48
CA GLU A 107 13.93 -3.41 6.63
C GLU A 107 12.78 -2.51 6.18
N TYR A 108 11.65 -2.57 6.88
CA TYR A 108 10.49 -1.76 6.55
C TYR A 108 10.81 -0.28 6.70
N ASP A 109 10.42 0.49 5.70
CA ASP A 109 10.41 1.94 5.78
C ASP A 109 9.20 2.44 4.98
N TYR A 110 8.80 3.67 5.23
CA TYR A 110 7.67 4.30 4.57
C TYR A 110 8.01 5.78 4.39
N VAL A 111 8.08 6.22 3.14
CA VAL A 111 8.40 7.60 2.84
C VAL A 111 7.15 8.28 2.30
N PRO A 112 6.46 9.08 3.13
CA PRO A 112 5.28 9.77 2.64
C PRO A 112 5.69 10.88 1.67
N LEU A 113 4.93 11.03 0.60
CA LEU A 113 5.13 12.11 -0.35
C LEU A 113 4.19 13.24 0.02
N VAL A 114 4.77 14.29 0.57
CA VAL A 114 3.99 15.44 0.97
C VAL A 114 3.69 16.22 -0.27
N ASN A 115 2.44 16.32 -0.57
CA ASN A 115 2.04 17.01 -1.74
C ASN A 115 2.16 18.49 -1.57
N ARG A 116 2.29 19.04 -2.58
CA ARG A 116 2.34 20.43 -2.71
C ARG A 116 1.59 20.89 -3.90
#